data_4d9c7dd923e32140a0ab911544e9a39a
#
_entry.id   4d9c7dd923e32140a0ab911544e9a39a
#
_cell.length_a   1.000
_cell.length_b   1.000
_cell.length_c   1.000
_cell.angle_alpha   90.00
_cell.angle_beta   90.00
_cell.angle_gamma   90.00
#
_symmetry.space_group_name_H-M   'P 1'
#
loop_
_entity.id
_entity.type
_entity.pdbx_description
1 polymer ?
#
loop_
_entity_poly.entity_id
_entity_poly.type
_entity_poly.pdbx_seq_one_letter_code
_entity_poly.pdbx_strand_id
1 'polypeptide(L)'
;QRQMCIRDRQSVLNGDRETGVTAMQMDVGLDTGDILKVVKTEIGVNETSGELFDRLSLMGGELILDTLSALEKGEITPIKQDESLATHTSKIDKSLCPIDFTKPSFEVHNKIRGLNPWPIATTEINGKKIKVHSSLLCEKSGKAGTVISTKPLIVACGEKSVELCEIQPEGKKKMTAEAFLAGHRLSVGDVIG
;
A
#
# COMPACT_ATOMS: atom_id res chain seq x y z
N GLN A 1 -0.76 -10.11 14.97
CA GLN A 1 -1.57 -9.15 14.16
C GLN A 1 -0.76 -7.91 13.72
N ARG A 2 0.00 -7.25 14.61
CA ARG A 2 0.80 -6.07 14.23
C ARG A 2 1.90 -6.38 13.21
N GLN A 3 2.53 -7.55 13.30
CA GLN A 3 3.60 -7.96 12.39
C GLN A 3 3.07 -8.32 11.00
N MET A 4 1.93 -9.02 10.90
CA MET A 4 1.28 -9.29 9.62
C MET A 4 0.93 -7.98 8.90
N CYS A 5 0.27 -7.03 9.56
CA CYS A 5 -0.05 -5.72 8.97
C CYS A 5 1.17 -4.95 8.43
N ILE A 6 2.37 -5.14 8.98
CA ILE A 6 3.59 -4.46 8.51
C ILE A 6 4.08 -5.08 7.19
N ARG A 7 4.08 -6.42 7.08
CA ARG A 7 4.53 -7.13 5.88
C ARG A 7 3.60 -6.89 4.69
N ASP A 8 2.29 -7.02 4.90
CA ASP A 8 1.29 -6.79 3.86
C ASP A 8 1.41 -5.38 3.27
N ARG A 9 1.59 -4.39 4.15
CA ARG A 9 1.81 -3.00 3.72
C ARG A 9 3.13 -2.83 2.98
N GLN A 10 4.19 -3.50 3.43
CA GLN A 10 5.48 -3.40 2.75
C GLN A 10 5.40 -3.96 1.33
N SER A 11 4.71 -5.08 1.13
CA SER A 11 4.51 -5.63 -0.21
C SER A 11 3.78 -4.63 -1.13
N VAL A 12 2.74 -3.93 -0.61
CA VAL A 12 2.05 -2.89 -1.39
C VAL A 12 2.95 -1.68 -1.65
N LEU A 13 3.72 -1.23 -0.65
CA LEU A 13 4.66 -0.11 -0.78
C LEU A 13 5.78 -0.40 -1.78
N ASN A 14 6.28 -1.63 -1.81
CA ASN A 14 7.29 -2.08 -2.76
C ASN A 14 6.73 -2.20 -4.18
N GLY A 15 5.41 -2.34 -4.34
CA GLY A 15 4.78 -2.62 -5.62
C GLY A 15 4.91 -4.07 -6.05
N ASP A 16 5.00 -4.99 -5.09
CA ASP A 16 5.02 -6.43 -5.36
C ASP A 16 3.74 -6.82 -6.11
N ARG A 17 3.86 -7.75 -7.04
CA ARG A 17 2.72 -8.23 -7.83
C ARG A 17 1.97 -9.37 -7.15
N GLU A 18 2.65 -10.11 -6.29
CA GLU A 18 2.15 -11.29 -5.59
C GLU A 18 2.51 -11.18 -4.11
N THR A 19 1.66 -11.70 -3.27
CA THR A 19 1.88 -11.92 -1.84
C THR A 19 1.19 -13.22 -1.42
N GLY A 20 1.15 -13.52 -0.12
CA GLY A 20 0.45 -14.72 0.34
C GLY A 20 0.46 -14.87 1.85
N VAL A 21 -0.11 -15.98 2.29
CA VAL A 21 -0.10 -16.41 3.69
C VAL A 21 0.61 -17.74 3.80
N THR A 22 1.47 -17.87 4.79
CA THR A 22 2.22 -19.09 5.08
C THR A 22 1.83 -19.63 6.45
N ALA A 23 1.41 -20.88 6.51
CA ALA A 23 1.34 -21.64 7.75
C ALA A 23 2.71 -22.29 8.01
N MET A 24 3.26 -22.07 9.20
CA MET A 24 4.57 -22.61 9.57
C MET A 24 4.53 -23.27 10.95
N GLN A 25 5.46 -24.18 11.19
CA GLN A 25 5.70 -24.74 12.51
C GLN A 25 6.35 -23.68 13.40
N MET A 26 5.89 -23.55 14.66
CA MET A 26 6.57 -22.65 15.62
C MET A 26 7.96 -23.19 15.96
N ASP A 27 8.94 -22.31 15.99
CA ASP A 27 10.31 -22.58 16.39
C ASP A 27 10.81 -21.52 17.38
N VAL A 28 12.03 -21.67 17.88
CA VAL A 28 12.65 -20.77 18.88
C VAL A 28 12.92 -19.39 18.31
N GLY A 29 13.24 -19.30 17.00
CA GLY A 29 13.49 -18.05 16.30
C GLY A 29 12.22 -17.31 15.90
N LEU A 30 12.38 -16.04 15.53
CA LEU A 30 11.28 -15.22 15.02
C LEU A 30 10.99 -15.59 13.57
N ASP A 31 9.85 -16.22 13.34
CA ASP A 31 9.37 -16.63 12.00
C ASP A 31 10.32 -17.57 11.25
N THR A 32 11.12 -18.38 11.94
CA THR A 32 12.14 -19.28 11.38
C THR A 32 11.67 -20.71 11.19
N GLY A 33 10.48 -21.04 11.65
CA GLY A 33 9.95 -22.40 11.63
C GLY A 33 9.70 -22.93 10.21
N ASP A 34 9.66 -24.25 10.08
CA ASP A 34 9.48 -24.91 8.80
C ASP A 34 8.11 -24.57 8.18
N ILE A 35 8.08 -24.34 6.88
CA ILE A 35 6.88 -24.08 6.11
C ILE A 35 6.04 -25.34 6.03
N LEU A 36 4.79 -25.25 6.46
CA LEU A 36 3.80 -26.35 6.37
C LEU A 36 2.96 -26.22 5.11
N LYS A 37 2.45 -25.03 4.83
CA LYS A 37 1.62 -24.77 3.66
C LYS A 37 1.67 -23.28 3.27
N VAL A 38 1.53 -22.98 1.98
CA VAL A 38 1.53 -21.60 1.44
C VAL A 38 0.33 -21.43 0.53
N VAL A 39 -0.33 -20.29 0.64
CA VAL A 39 -1.30 -19.83 -0.36
C VAL A 39 -0.86 -18.48 -0.87
N LYS A 40 -0.82 -18.31 -2.19
CA LYS A 40 -0.40 -17.10 -2.89
C LYS A 40 -1.58 -16.40 -3.51
N THR A 41 -1.46 -15.08 -3.69
CA THR A 41 -2.46 -14.27 -4.37
C THR A 41 -1.82 -13.05 -5.01
N GLU A 42 -2.39 -12.57 -6.10
CA GLU A 42 -1.97 -11.32 -6.73
C GLU A 42 -2.41 -10.11 -5.91
N ILE A 43 -1.65 -9.03 -5.96
CA ILE A 43 -2.00 -7.72 -5.40
C ILE A 43 -2.59 -6.87 -6.52
N GLY A 44 -3.85 -6.44 -6.35
CA GLY A 44 -4.51 -5.58 -7.32
C GLY A 44 -3.80 -4.24 -7.49
N VAL A 45 -3.76 -3.70 -8.72
CA VAL A 45 -3.03 -2.46 -9.05
C VAL A 45 -3.47 -1.29 -8.17
N ASN A 46 -4.75 -1.18 -7.86
CA ASN A 46 -5.31 -0.11 -7.03
C ASN A 46 -5.70 -0.58 -5.62
N GLU A 47 -5.42 -1.85 -5.29
CA GLU A 47 -5.74 -2.44 -4.00
C GLU A 47 -4.94 -1.75 -2.89
N THR A 48 -5.64 -1.29 -1.85
CA THR A 48 -5.00 -0.70 -0.67
C THR A 48 -4.46 -1.76 0.26
N SER A 49 -3.53 -1.39 1.13
CA SER A 49 -3.03 -2.33 2.15
C SER A 49 -4.11 -2.78 3.14
N GLY A 50 -5.16 -1.98 3.34
CA GLY A 50 -6.31 -2.37 4.16
C GLY A 50 -7.14 -3.47 3.51
N GLU A 51 -7.49 -3.29 2.24
CA GLU A 51 -8.24 -4.29 1.47
C GLU A 51 -7.46 -5.61 1.33
N LEU A 52 -6.15 -5.51 1.05
CA LEU A 52 -5.26 -6.68 1.00
C LEU A 52 -5.23 -7.40 2.35
N PHE A 53 -5.12 -6.68 3.48
CA PHE A 53 -5.12 -7.26 4.82
C PHE A 53 -6.41 -8.04 5.11
N ASP A 54 -7.57 -7.47 4.79
CA ASP A 54 -8.87 -8.13 4.99
C ASP A 54 -8.95 -9.43 4.18
N ARG A 55 -8.51 -9.40 2.93
CA ARG A 55 -8.48 -10.56 2.05
C ARG A 55 -7.50 -11.63 2.53
N LEU A 56 -6.28 -11.27 2.91
CA LEU A 56 -5.28 -12.20 3.45
C LEU A 56 -5.73 -12.81 4.78
N SER A 57 -6.48 -12.05 5.60
CA SER A 57 -7.04 -12.58 6.86
C SER A 57 -8.04 -13.71 6.63
N LEU A 58 -8.89 -13.60 5.63
CA LEU A 58 -9.83 -14.67 5.24
C LEU A 58 -9.07 -15.90 4.70
N MET A 59 -8.13 -15.67 3.79
CA MET A 59 -7.28 -16.74 3.23
C MET A 59 -6.47 -17.46 4.32
N GLY A 60 -5.99 -16.73 5.33
CA GLY A 60 -5.29 -17.29 6.47
C GLY A 60 -6.16 -18.20 7.33
N GLY A 61 -7.43 -17.82 7.52
CA GLY A 61 -8.41 -18.65 8.23
C GLY A 61 -8.67 -20.00 7.52
N GLU A 62 -8.84 -19.96 6.21
CA GLU A 62 -9.01 -21.17 5.39
C GLU A 62 -7.73 -22.02 5.38
N LEU A 63 -6.58 -21.38 5.18
CA LEU A 63 -5.28 -22.06 5.15
C LEU A 63 -4.98 -22.82 6.46
N ILE A 64 -5.28 -22.23 7.63
CA ILE A 64 -4.97 -22.91 8.91
C ILE A 64 -5.86 -24.14 9.13
N LEU A 65 -7.15 -24.07 8.78
CA LEU A 65 -8.06 -25.22 8.87
C LEU A 65 -7.61 -26.36 7.96
N ASP A 66 -7.24 -26.05 6.74
CA ASP A 66 -6.75 -27.02 5.76
C ASP A 66 -5.38 -27.60 6.19
N THR A 67 -4.49 -26.77 6.76
CA THR A 67 -3.20 -27.22 7.29
C THR A 67 -3.37 -28.17 8.48
N LEU A 68 -4.25 -27.85 9.42
CA LEU A 68 -4.51 -28.73 10.59
C LEU A 68 -5.09 -30.08 10.15
N SER A 69 -6.05 -30.06 9.23
CA SER A 69 -6.62 -31.31 8.69
C SER A 69 -5.57 -32.16 7.97
N ALA A 70 -4.67 -31.55 7.22
CA ALA A 70 -3.61 -32.27 6.52
C ALA A 70 -2.52 -32.79 7.49
N LEU A 71 -2.24 -32.05 8.58
CA LEU A 71 -1.34 -32.52 9.66
C LEU A 71 -1.88 -33.77 10.37
N GLU A 72 -3.18 -33.78 10.72
CA GLU A 72 -3.84 -34.91 11.35
C GLU A 72 -3.77 -36.19 10.48
N LYS A 73 -3.81 -36.04 9.17
CA LYS A 73 -3.70 -37.13 8.20
C LYS A 73 -2.26 -37.53 7.88
N GLY A 74 -1.26 -36.79 8.37
CA GLY A 74 0.15 -37.01 8.03
C GLY A 74 0.51 -36.68 6.56
N GLU A 75 -0.24 -35.81 5.92
CA GLU A 75 -0.09 -35.42 4.50
C GLU A 75 0.88 -34.25 4.28
N ILE A 76 1.42 -33.66 5.36
CA ILE A 76 2.34 -32.53 5.27
C ILE A 76 3.78 -32.97 5.45
N THR A 77 4.63 -32.56 4.50
CA THR A 77 6.09 -32.61 4.66
C THR A 77 6.58 -31.19 4.91
N PRO A 78 7.07 -30.87 6.12
CA PRO A 78 7.60 -29.54 6.43
C PRO A 78 8.79 -29.19 5.54
N ILE A 79 8.86 -27.95 5.08
CA ILE A 79 9.93 -27.43 4.23
C ILE A 79 10.74 -26.42 5.04
N LYS A 80 12.04 -26.66 5.16
CA LYS A 80 12.94 -25.75 5.89
C LYS A 80 13.06 -24.43 5.14
N GLN A 81 12.98 -23.30 5.87
CA GLN A 81 13.20 -21.97 5.30
C GLN A 81 14.68 -21.75 4.97
N ASP A 82 14.95 -21.02 3.89
CA ASP A 82 16.27 -20.56 3.54
C ASP A 82 16.51 -19.17 4.14
N GLU A 83 17.30 -19.09 5.19
CA GLU A 83 17.62 -17.85 5.89
C GLU A 83 18.30 -16.81 4.99
N SER A 84 18.97 -17.22 3.92
CA SER A 84 19.63 -16.31 2.98
C SER A 84 18.63 -15.47 2.16
N LEU A 85 17.38 -15.93 2.08
CA LEU A 85 16.28 -15.25 1.40
C LEU A 85 15.42 -14.40 2.35
N ALA A 86 15.74 -14.40 3.65
CA ALA A 86 14.97 -13.65 4.63
C ALA A 86 15.04 -12.15 4.39
N THR A 87 13.88 -11.50 4.41
CA THR A 87 13.75 -10.05 4.31
C THR A 87 13.14 -9.47 5.58
N HIS A 88 13.63 -8.31 5.99
CA HIS A 88 13.14 -7.63 7.17
C HIS A 88 12.37 -6.37 6.79
N THR A 89 11.25 -6.14 7.45
CA THR A 89 10.42 -4.94 7.27
C THR A 89 10.59 -3.99 8.43
N SER A 90 10.64 -2.69 8.14
CA SER A 90 10.69 -1.64 9.14
C SER A 90 9.29 -1.28 9.66
N LYS A 91 9.24 -0.74 10.88
CA LYS A 91 8.00 -0.22 11.43
C LYS A 91 7.47 0.94 10.58
N ILE A 92 6.20 0.87 10.23
CA ILE A 92 5.50 1.95 9.53
C ILE A 92 5.07 3.00 10.55
N ASP A 93 5.43 4.25 10.30
CA ASP A 93 5.05 5.39 11.14
C ASP A 93 4.72 6.64 10.30
N LYS A 94 4.43 7.74 10.97
CA LYS A 94 4.00 8.98 10.31
C LYS A 94 5.10 9.70 9.53
N SER A 95 6.37 9.35 9.70
CA SER A 95 7.47 9.93 8.91
C SER A 95 7.38 9.55 7.44
N LEU A 96 6.72 8.43 7.15
CA LEU A 96 6.49 7.95 5.78
C LEU A 96 5.35 8.70 5.05
N CYS A 97 4.52 9.50 5.77
CA CYS A 97 3.34 10.11 5.16
C CYS A 97 3.61 11.11 4.02
N PRO A 98 4.62 11.98 4.06
CA PRO A 98 4.82 12.97 3.00
C PRO A 98 5.06 12.30 1.66
N ILE A 99 4.28 12.73 0.65
CA ILE A 99 4.45 12.26 -0.73
C ILE A 99 5.63 13.01 -1.36
N ASP A 100 6.52 12.26 -1.97
CA ASP A 100 7.61 12.81 -2.78
C ASP A 100 7.27 12.62 -4.26
N PHE A 101 6.75 13.67 -4.90
CA PHE A 101 6.39 13.64 -6.31
C PHE A 101 7.61 13.63 -7.25
N THR A 102 8.85 13.73 -6.76
CA THR A 102 10.04 13.54 -7.59
C THR A 102 10.27 12.07 -7.96
N LYS A 103 9.60 11.16 -7.26
CA LYS A 103 9.61 9.73 -7.55
C LYS A 103 8.73 9.39 -8.76
N PRO A 104 8.94 8.23 -9.40
CA PRO A 104 8.04 7.72 -10.45
C PRO A 104 6.59 7.58 -9.97
N SER A 105 5.63 7.73 -10.87
CA SER A 105 4.21 7.69 -10.53
C SER A 105 3.77 6.40 -9.84
N PHE A 106 4.35 5.26 -10.21
CA PHE A 106 4.02 3.98 -9.58
C PHE A 106 4.49 3.93 -8.11
N GLU A 107 5.62 4.53 -7.75
CA GLU A 107 6.08 4.63 -6.35
C GLU A 107 5.17 5.55 -5.53
N VAL A 108 4.78 6.69 -6.12
CA VAL A 108 3.83 7.63 -5.51
C VAL A 108 2.47 6.95 -5.29
N HIS A 109 1.95 6.24 -6.28
CA HIS A 109 0.71 5.48 -6.20
C HIS A 109 0.79 4.37 -5.14
N ASN A 110 1.86 3.58 -5.14
CA ASN A 110 2.10 2.54 -4.14
C ASN A 110 2.19 3.10 -2.72
N LYS A 111 2.81 4.26 -2.54
CA LYS A 111 2.84 4.95 -1.25
C LYS A 111 1.45 5.35 -0.78
N ILE A 112 0.62 5.91 -1.65
CA ILE A 112 -0.75 6.31 -1.32
C ILE A 112 -1.58 5.09 -0.90
N ARG A 113 -1.63 4.05 -1.72
CA ARG A 113 -2.42 2.84 -1.44
C ARG A 113 -1.84 1.98 -0.31
N GLY A 114 -0.50 1.94 -0.17
CA GLY A 114 0.19 1.17 0.88
C GLY A 114 0.06 1.79 2.27
N LEU A 115 -0.14 3.10 2.38
CA LEU A 115 -0.37 3.79 3.65
C LEU A 115 -1.86 3.92 4.02
N ASN A 116 -2.79 3.43 3.20
CA ASN A 116 -4.21 3.41 3.48
C ASN A 116 -4.60 2.06 4.15
N PRO A 117 -5.33 2.02 5.28
CA PRO A 117 -6.05 3.13 5.93
C PRO A 117 -5.24 3.92 6.97
N TRP A 118 -4.02 3.56 7.28
CA TRP A 118 -3.18 4.25 8.26
C TRP A 118 -1.69 4.05 7.88
N PRO A 119 -0.83 5.09 8.02
CA PRO A 119 -1.08 6.43 8.59
C PRO A 119 -1.65 7.46 7.60
N ILE A 120 -1.89 7.12 6.36
CA ILE A 120 -2.36 7.91 5.21
C ILE A 120 -1.27 8.83 4.65
N ALA A 121 -1.03 8.73 3.35
CA ALA A 121 -0.11 9.61 2.65
C ALA A 121 -0.60 11.08 2.69
N THR A 122 0.33 12.02 2.73
CA THR A 122 0.01 13.44 2.82
C THR A 122 0.79 14.26 1.82
N THR A 123 0.18 15.34 1.35
CA THR A 123 0.82 16.39 0.55
C THR A 123 0.44 17.75 1.11
N GLU A 124 1.01 18.81 0.55
CA GLU A 124 0.66 20.18 0.89
C GLU A 124 0.05 20.88 -0.34
N ILE A 125 -1.10 21.53 -0.17
CA ILE A 125 -1.77 22.33 -1.18
C ILE A 125 -2.08 23.69 -0.58
N ASN A 126 -1.54 24.75 -1.18
CA ASN A 126 -1.71 26.13 -0.72
C ASN A 126 -1.38 26.31 0.79
N GLY A 127 -0.26 25.72 1.26
CA GLY A 127 0.19 25.79 2.65
C GLY A 127 -0.65 24.99 3.64
N LYS A 128 -1.56 24.11 3.16
CA LYS A 128 -2.40 23.26 4.01
C LYS A 128 -2.09 21.80 3.77
N LYS A 129 -1.96 21.06 4.88
CA LYS A 129 -1.76 19.62 4.84
C LYS A 129 -3.03 18.90 4.40
N ILE A 130 -2.89 18.06 3.36
CA ILE A 130 -3.97 17.28 2.78
C ILE A 130 -3.58 15.80 2.85
N LYS A 131 -4.46 14.97 3.39
CA LYS A 131 -4.32 13.52 3.29
C LYS A 131 -4.83 13.06 1.93
N VAL A 132 -4.11 12.12 1.32
CA VAL A 132 -4.47 11.51 0.04
C VAL A 132 -4.85 10.06 0.30
N HIS A 133 -6.10 9.71 0.05
CA HIS A 133 -6.65 8.38 0.34
C HIS A 133 -6.57 7.44 -0.85
N SER A 134 -6.74 7.96 -2.06
CA SER A 134 -6.66 7.15 -3.29
C SER A 134 -6.14 7.95 -4.46
N SER A 135 -5.50 7.24 -5.39
CA SER A 135 -4.98 7.76 -6.64
C SER A 135 -5.09 6.74 -7.76
N LEU A 136 -4.93 7.18 -9.00
CA LEU A 136 -4.82 6.33 -10.18
C LEU A 136 -3.55 6.70 -10.95
N LEU A 137 -2.96 5.73 -11.63
CA LEU A 137 -1.82 5.97 -12.52
C LEU A 137 -2.29 6.65 -13.82
N CYS A 138 -1.53 7.63 -14.27
CA CYS A 138 -1.77 8.36 -15.52
C CYS A 138 -0.50 8.44 -16.36
N GLU A 139 -0.66 8.37 -17.68
CA GLU A 139 0.47 8.37 -18.64
C GLU A 139 1.02 9.77 -18.97
N LYS A 140 0.33 10.83 -18.54
CA LYS A 140 0.76 12.21 -18.77
C LYS A 140 2.06 12.50 -18.03
N SER A 141 2.87 13.40 -18.58
CA SER A 141 4.14 13.82 -17.96
C SER A 141 4.17 15.34 -17.81
N GLY A 142 4.97 15.81 -16.85
CA GLY A 142 5.15 17.23 -16.57
C GLY A 142 6.32 17.43 -15.59
N LYS A 143 6.52 18.64 -15.13
CA LYS A 143 7.49 18.91 -14.06
C LYS A 143 6.98 18.31 -12.76
N ALA A 144 7.80 17.50 -12.10
CA ALA A 144 7.43 16.81 -10.85
C ALA A 144 6.85 17.78 -9.80
N GLY A 145 5.79 17.36 -9.12
CA GLY A 145 5.06 18.17 -8.14
C GLY A 145 4.14 19.24 -8.73
N THR A 146 4.04 19.38 -10.08
CA THR A 146 3.12 20.35 -10.66
C THR A 146 1.77 19.74 -11.00
N VAL A 147 0.72 20.51 -10.81
CA VAL A 147 -0.62 20.20 -11.29
C VAL A 147 -0.64 20.32 -12.81
N ILE A 148 -0.98 19.24 -13.52
CA ILE A 148 -1.07 19.21 -14.98
C ILE A 148 -2.51 19.10 -15.50
N SER A 149 -3.46 18.86 -14.60
CA SER A 149 -4.90 18.94 -14.87
C SER A 149 -5.64 19.17 -13.56
N THR A 150 -6.76 19.90 -13.63
CA THR A 150 -7.67 20.11 -12.49
C THR A 150 -8.99 19.36 -12.67
N LYS A 151 -9.24 18.75 -13.83
CA LYS A 151 -10.42 17.95 -14.14
C LYS A 151 -10.03 16.76 -15.02
N PRO A 152 -9.71 15.63 -14.41
CA PRO A 152 -9.48 15.33 -12.99
C PRO A 152 -8.20 16.00 -12.45
N LEU A 153 -8.01 15.97 -11.12
CA LEU A 153 -6.79 16.51 -10.48
C LEU A 153 -5.62 15.57 -10.73
N ILE A 154 -4.75 15.94 -11.64
CA ILE A 154 -3.56 15.15 -11.99
C ILE A 154 -2.30 15.94 -11.61
N VAL A 155 -1.38 15.25 -10.94
CA VAL A 155 -0.09 15.77 -10.50
C VAL A 155 1.03 15.02 -11.20
N ALA A 156 1.96 15.75 -11.79
CA ALA A 156 3.14 15.18 -12.43
C ALA A 156 4.09 14.60 -11.38
N CYS A 157 4.67 13.45 -11.69
CA CYS A 157 5.69 12.78 -10.91
C CYS A 157 7.05 12.88 -11.61
N GLY A 158 8.10 12.31 -11.01
CA GLY A 158 9.42 12.22 -11.65
C GLY A 158 9.36 11.50 -12.98
N GLU A 159 8.48 10.52 -13.09
CA GLU A 159 8.11 9.85 -14.33
C GLU A 159 6.59 9.69 -14.34
N LYS A 160 5.93 10.07 -15.45
CA LYS A 160 4.47 10.04 -15.62
C LYS A 160 3.73 10.91 -14.59
N SER A 161 2.54 10.50 -14.15
CA SER A 161 1.71 11.26 -13.22
C SER A 161 0.72 10.39 -12.47
N VAL A 162 0.10 10.97 -11.44
CA VAL A 162 -1.00 10.36 -10.69
C VAL A 162 -2.21 11.27 -10.67
N GLU A 163 -3.39 10.69 -10.83
CA GLU A 163 -4.65 11.33 -10.50
C GLU A 163 -4.91 11.18 -9.01
N LEU A 164 -5.19 12.26 -8.30
CA LEU A 164 -5.63 12.24 -6.91
C LEU A 164 -7.15 12.16 -6.89
N CYS A 165 -7.71 11.04 -6.39
CA CYS A 165 -9.15 10.78 -6.46
C CYS A 165 -9.88 11.21 -5.19
N GLU A 166 -9.43 10.72 -4.03
CA GLU A 166 -10.01 11.03 -2.72
C GLU A 166 -8.98 11.67 -1.81
N ILE A 167 -9.36 12.82 -1.25
CA ILE A 167 -8.49 13.61 -0.39
C ILE A 167 -9.22 14.05 0.87
N GLN A 168 -8.47 14.46 1.88
CA GLN A 168 -9.02 14.93 3.13
C GLN A 168 -8.21 16.12 3.65
N PRO A 169 -8.72 17.35 3.55
CA PRO A 169 -8.13 18.50 4.23
C PRO A 169 -8.15 18.33 5.76
N GLU A 170 -7.19 18.92 6.43
CA GLU A 170 -7.13 18.88 7.89
C GLU A 170 -8.43 19.43 8.52
N GLY A 171 -8.96 18.73 9.52
CA GLY A 171 -10.22 19.06 10.19
C GLY A 171 -11.49 18.88 9.35
N LYS A 172 -11.39 18.32 8.12
CA LYS A 172 -12.55 18.05 7.25
C LYS A 172 -12.79 16.56 7.06
N LYS A 173 -13.95 16.22 6.50
CA LYS A 173 -14.25 14.85 6.06
C LYS A 173 -13.54 14.53 4.75
N LYS A 174 -13.34 13.24 4.49
CA LYS A 174 -12.88 12.72 3.19
C LYS A 174 -13.86 13.14 2.09
N MET A 175 -13.33 13.56 0.96
CA MET A 175 -14.10 14.02 -0.20
C MET A 175 -13.36 13.71 -1.51
N THR A 176 -14.06 13.79 -2.63
CA THR A 176 -13.41 13.68 -3.94
C THR A 176 -12.54 14.92 -4.21
N ALA A 177 -11.49 14.76 -5.02
CA ALA A 177 -10.66 15.89 -5.43
C ALA A 177 -11.48 16.97 -6.20
N GLU A 178 -12.50 16.56 -6.96
CA GLU A 178 -13.40 17.47 -7.63
C GLU A 178 -14.20 18.35 -6.64
N ALA A 179 -14.78 17.75 -5.60
CA ALA A 179 -15.48 18.47 -4.54
C ALA A 179 -14.57 19.45 -3.79
N PHE A 180 -13.31 19.06 -3.57
CA PHE A 180 -12.31 19.94 -2.98
C PHE A 180 -12.04 21.16 -3.88
N LEU A 181 -11.84 20.95 -5.17
CA LEU A 181 -11.54 21.99 -6.14
C LEU A 181 -12.70 22.98 -6.35
N ALA A 182 -13.95 22.58 -6.09
CA ALA A 182 -15.10 23.48 -6.12
C ALA A 182 -14.99 24.62 -5.08
N GLY A 183 -14.29 24.39 -3.97
CA GLY A 183 -14.07 25.37 -2.91
C GLY A 183 -12.64 25.90 -2.79
N HIS A 184 -11.70 25.41 -3.59
CA HIS A 184 -10.28 25.75 -3.49
C HIS A 184 -9.72 26.01 -4.88
N ARG A 185 -9.18 27.21 -5.10
CA ARG A 185 -8.52 27.55 -6.38
C ARG A 185 -7.19 26.80 -6.48
N LEU A 186 -7.07 26.01 -7.51
CA LEU A 186 -5.84 25.34 -7.94
C LEU A 186 -5.80 25.42 -9.47
N SER A 187 -4.67 25.78 -10.02
CA SER A 187 -4.48 25.99 -11.46
C SER A 187 -3.43 25.03 -12.01
N VAL A 188 -3.51 24.74 -13.30
CA VAL A 188 -2.44 24.04 -13.99
C VAL A 188 -1.15 24.86 -13.88
N GLY A 189 -0.06 24.19 -13.47
CA GLY A 189 1.23 24.83 -13.20
C GLY A 189 1.50 25.08 -11.70
N ASP A 190 0.47 25.06 -10.84
CA ASP A 190 0.68 25.17 -9.38
C ASP A 190 1.51 23.99 -8.88
N VAL A 191 2.38 24.26 -7.90
CA VAL A 191 3.23 23.24 -7.27
C VAL A 191 2.57 22.78 -5.98
N ILE A 192 2.55 21.44 -5.77
CA ILE A 192 2.06 20.80 -4.56
C ILE A 192 3.12 19.85 -4.00
N GLY A 193 3.22 19.73 -2.69
CA GLY A 193 4.22 18.87 -2.01
C GLY A 193 5.14 19.63 -1.12
#